data_41b21445dabd0ccc6ce0cfb61efdad69
#
_entry.id   41b21445dabd0ccc6ce0cfb61efdad69
#
_cell.length_a   1.000
_cell.length_b   1.000
_cell.length_c   1.000
_cell.angle_alpha   90.00
_cell.angle_beta   90.00
_cell.angle_gamma   90.00
#
_symmetry.space_group_name_H-M   'P 1'
#
loop_
_entity.id
_entity.type
_entity.pdbx_description
1 polymer ?
#
loop_
_entity_poly.entity_id
_entity_poly.type
_entity_poly.pdbx_seq_one_letter_code
_entity_poly.pdbx_strand_id
1 'polypeptide(L)'
;MNERPDTDIEWDEVVDVICVGSSPGVLAYAISCVAADLDVVLVRAAGEPDPQTAAWYAAMTDDLPAPRLNPGRDITAEDRHAFSLARLVPVAAPTGKRGTLEPFIGEHLRRWSAHCAQSPFGVMFTQVPDLLVPMRTEDGESVTAVSIGDLGSAKSRARDDGLAGWLLEEATEMDLLEPETGLAAMVLEGGRIAGVHLDDGSLIAASGGLALPVGAAALHSPLPLDADDLVVAILGRPAGRFATVDLLLR
;
A
#
# COMPACT_ATOMS: atom_id res chain seq x y z
N MET A 1 -4.71 -28.39 -30.60
CA MET A 1 -3.73 -28.59 -29.51
C MET A 1 -2.74 -27.46 -29.69
N ASN A 2 -3.07 -26.30 -29.07
CA ASN A 2 -2.21 -25.11 -29.09
C ASN A 2 -1.24 -25.26 -27.92
N GLU A 3 -0.01 -25.67 -28.24
CA GLU A 3 1.11 -25.50 -27.34
C GLU A 3 1.28 -23.98 -27.14
N ARG A 4 0.96 -23.48 -25.94
CA ARG A 4 1.44 -22.16 -25.50
C ARG A 4 2.96 -22.29 -25.46
N PRO A 5 3.71 -21.31 -25.97
CA PRO A 5 5.12 -21.26 -25.69
C PRO A 5 5.24 -21.04 -24.18
N ASP A 6 5.71 -22.05 -23.47
CA ASP A 6 6.23 -21.94 -22.11
C ASP A 6 7.54 -21.13 -22.25
N THR A 7 7.42 -19.83 -22.31
CA THR A 7 8.57 -18.94 -22.22
C THR A 7 8.91 -18.89 -20.74
N ASP A 8 9.80 -19.78 -20.31
CA ASP A 8 10.48 -19.65 -19.02
C ASP A 8 11.14 -18.28 -19.01
N ILE A 9 10.59 -17.36 -18.23
CA ILE A 9 11.17 -16.04 -18.02
C ILE A 9 12.40 -16.24 -17.16
N GLU A 10 13.57 -15.85 -17.67
CA GLU A 10 14.79 -15.84 -16.90
C GLU A 10 14.82 -14.54 -16.07
N TRP A 11 14.61 -14.66 -14.77
CA TRP A 11 14.63 -13.55 -13.82
C TRP A 11 16.07 -13.28 -13.36
N ASP A 12 16.46 -12.00 -13.37
CA ASP A 12 17.77 -11.58 -12.84
C ASP A 12 17.78 -11.63 -11.32
N GLU A 13 16.61 -11.34 -10.69
CA GLU A 13 16.45 -11.34 -9.25
C GLU A 13 15.05 -11.83 -8.85
N VAL A 14 14.94 -12.41 -7.65
CA VAL A 14 13.67 -12.84 -7.06
C VAL A 14 13.59 -12.31 -5.64
N VAL A 15 12.56 -11.49 -5.36
CA VAL A 15 12.32 -10.87 -4.05
C VAL A 15 10.94 -11.24 -3.51
N ASP A 16 10.67 -10.91 -2.26
CA ASP A 16 9.33 -11.11 -1.71
C ASP A 16 8.35 -10.06 -2.22
N VAL A 17 8.72 -8.79 -2.21
CA VAL A 17 7.83 -7.69 -2.56
C VAL A 17 8.57 -6.62 -3.38
N ILE A 18 7.89 -6.13 -4.42
CA ILE A 18 8.33 -4.95 -5.15
C ILE A 18 7.40 -3.78 -4.81
N CYS A 19 7.98 -2.68 -4.35
CA CYS A 19 7.29 -1.44 -4.04
C CYS A 19 7.56 -0.39 -5.12
N VAL A 20 6.51 0.14 -5.76
CA VAL A 20 6.64 1.09 -6.88
C VAL A 20 6.41 2.52 -6.41
N GLY A 21 7.43 3.36 -6.52
CA GLY A 21 7.41 4.75 -6.09
C GLY A 21 7.56 4.94 -4.58
N SER A 22 7.61 6.20 -4.18
CA SER A 22 7.85 6.65 -2.80
C SER A 22 6.61 7.34 -2.18
N SER A 23 5.39 7.00 -2.62
CA SER A 23 4.19 7.52 -1.97
C SER A 23 4.10 7.04 -0.52
N PRO A 24 3.52 7.83 0.39
CA PRO A 24 3.44 7.46 1.81
C PRO A 24 2.84 6.08 2.07
N GLY A 25 1.81 5.67 1.31
CA GLY A 25 1.20 4.35 1.43
C GLY A 25 2.13 3.21 1.01
N VAL A 26 2.92 3.43 -0.05
CA VAL A 26 3.92 2.46 -0.54
C VAL A 26 5.09 2.35 0.44
N LEU A 27 5.62 3.49 0.92
CA LEU A 27 6.69 3.50 1.93
C LEU A 27 6.26 2.79 3.21
N ALA A 28 5.06 3.05 3.69
CA ALA A 28 4.51 2.38 4.86
C ALA A 28 4.50 0.86 4.71
N TYR A 29 4.10 0.38 3.53
CA TYR A 29 4.09 -1.05 3.25
C TYR A 29 5.51 -1.62 3.14
N ALA A 30 6.43 -0.93 2.47
CA ALA A 30 7.82 -1.34 2.39
C ALA A 30 8.47 -1.46 3.80
N ILE A 31 8.28 -0.46 4.66
CA ILE A 31 8.72 -0.48 6.06
C ILE A 31 8.16 -1.70 6.80
N SER A 32 6.85 -1.99 6.63
CA SER A 32 6.22 -3.14 7.27
C SER A 32 6.79 -4.48 6.79
N CYS A 33 7.12 -4.58 5.50
CA CYS A 33 7.72 -5.78 4.92
C CYS A 33 9.13 -6.01 5.45
N VAL A 34 9.98 -4.97 5.47
CA VAL A 34 11.35 -5.06 6.04
C VAL A 34 11.31 -5.41 7.53
N ALA A 35 10.39 -4.81 8.29
CA ALA A 35 10.19 -5.15 9.71
C ALA A 35 9.75 -6.61 9.94
N ALA A 36 9.20 -7.26 8.91
CA ALA A 36 8.82 -8.67 8.90
C ALA A 36 9.87 -9.60 8.28
N ASP A 37 11.12 -9.14 8.09
CA ASP A 37 12.22 -9.87 7.45
C ASP A 37 11.91 -10.32 6.01
N LEU A 38 11.06 -9.57 5.27
CA LEU A 38 10.82 -9.80 3.85
C LEU A 38 11.85 -9.05 3.01
N ASP A 39 12.22 -9.66 1.88
CA ASP A 39 13.08 -9.05 0.88
C ASP A 39 12.27 -8.06 0.03
N VAL A 40 12.67 -6.78 0.06
CA VAL A 40 11.91 -5.67 -0.53
C VAL A 40 12.77 -4.87 -1.48
N VAL A 41 12.28 -4.69 -2.71
CA VAL A 41 12.88 -3.77 -3.67
C VAL A 41 11.95 -2.58 -3.89
N LEU A 42 12.49 -1.36 -3.72
CA LEU A 42 11.86 -0.13 -4.16
C LEU A 42 12.27 0.15 -5.61
N VAL A 43 11.30 0.46 -6.47
CA VAL A 43 11.58 0.91 -7.85
C VAL A 43 10.93 2.26 -8.09
N ARG A 44 11.57 3.13 -8.85
CA ARG A 44 11.01 4.42 -9.19
C ARG A 44 9.74 4.23 -10.03
N ALA A 45 8.68 4.99 -9.73
CA ALA A 45 7.47 4.96 -10.52
C ALA A 45 7.75 5.40 -11.98
N ALA A 46 7.13 4.71 -12.93
CA ALA A 46 7.22 5.09 -14.34
C ALA A 46 6.65 6.49 -14.57
N GLY A 47 7.27 7.24 -15.46
CA GLY A 47 6.70 8.51 -15.94
C GLY A 47 5.42 8.26 -16.76
N GLU A 48 5.47 7.31 -17.70
CA GLU A 48 4.35 6.88 -18.51
C GLU A 48 4.40 5.36 -18.63
N PRO A 49 3.41 4.63 -18.08
CA PRO A 49 3.44 3.18 -18.08
C PRO A 49 3.25 2.63 -19.50
N ASP A 50 3.81 1.46 -19.78
CA ASP A 50 3.55 0.75 -21.02
C ASP A 50 2.05 0.42 -21.16
N PRO A 51 1.55 0.17 -22.41
CA PRO A 51 0.12 -0.01 -22.65
C PRO A 51 -0.52 -1.17 -21.87
N GLN A 52 0.23 -2.26 -21.60
CA GLN A 52 -0.28 -3.41 -20.87
C GLN A 52 -0.40 -3.12 -19.38
N THR A 53 0.60 -2.49 -18.79
CA THR A 53 0.60 -1.97 -17.42
C THR A 53 -0.53 -0.97 -17.23
N ALA A 54 -0.69 -0.02 -18.17
CA ALA A 54 -1.77 0.97 -18.15
C ALA A 54 -3.15 0.31 -18.20
N ALA A 55 -3.34 -0.67 -19.08
CA ALA A 55 -4.61 -1.40 -19.21
C ALA A 55 -4.93 -2.22 -17.95
N TRP A 56 -3.93 -2.86 -17.35
CA TRP A 56 -4.12 -3.59 -16.09
C TRP A 56 -4.49 -2.65 -14.95
N TYR A 57 -3.79 -1.51 -14.83
CA TYR A 57 -4.06 -0.51 -13.81
C TYR A 57 -5.47 0.07 -13.98
N ALA A 58 -5.87 0.42 -15.21
CA ALA A 58 -7.21 0.87 -15.52
C ALA A 58 -8.27 -0.16 -15.11
N ALA A 59 -8.10 -1.43 -15.46
CA ALA A 59 -9.03 -2.49 -15.06
C ALA A 59 -9.19 -2.65 -13.54
N MET A 60 -8.20 -2.25 -12.74
CA MET A 60 -8.28 -2.25 -11.27
C MET A 60 -8.89 -0.97 -10.71
N THR A 61 -8.83 0.15 -11.44
CA THR A 61 -9.15 1.49 -10.94
C THR A 61 -10.26 2.22 -11.71
N ASP A 62 -10.76 1.67 -12.82
CA ASP A 62 -11.75 2.32 -13.70
C ASP A 62 -13.01 2.82 -12.98
N ASP A 63 -13.48 2.09 -11.97
CA ASP A 63 -14.65 2.46 -11.18
C ASP A 63 -14.30 3.38 -9.99
N LEU A 64 -13.02 3.74 -9.81
CA LEU A 64 -12.58 4.59 -8.71
C LEU A 64 -12.65 6.06 -9.09
N PRO A 65 -13.03 6.95 -8.17
CA PRO A 65 -12.97 8.38 -8.44
C PRO A 65 -11.52 8.80 -8.70
N ALA A 66 -11.33 9.64 -9.71
CA ALA A 66 -10.02 10.20 -9.99
C ALA A 66 -9.42 10.85 -8.74
N PRO A 67 -8.11 10.65 -8.45
CA PRO A 67 -7.45 11.31 -7.35
C PRO A 67 -7.63 12.83 -7.49
N ARG A 68 -7.94 13.49 -6.37
CA ARG A 68 -8.10 14.95 -6.36
C ARG A 68 -6.74 15.61 -6.48
N LEU A 69 -6.19 15.62 -7.67
CA LEU A 69 -4.99 16.40 -7.98
C LEU A 69 -5.41 17.86 -8.14
N ASN A 70 -5.11 18.70 -7.17
CA ASN A 70 -5.14 20.16 -7.30
C ASN A 70 -3.70 20.70 -7.19
N PRO A 71 -2.87 20.55 -8.23
CA PRO A 71 -1.57 21.20 -8.24
C PRO A 71 -1.77 22.72 -8.35
N GLY A 72 -1.42 23.44 -7.29
CA GLY A 72 -1.36 24.91 -7.31
C GLY A 72 -2.51 25.66 -6.62
N ARG A 73 -3.36 24.98 -5.85
CA ARG A 73 -4.33 25.64 -4.98
C ARG A 73 -3.77 25.75 -3.57
N ASP A 74 -4.00 26.90 -2.92
CA ASP A 74 -3.72 27.04 -1.48
C ASP A 74 -4.45 25.92 -0.70
N ILE A 75 -3.72 25.21 0.15
CA ILE A 75 -4.24 24.13 0.96
C ILE A 75 -5.25 24.72 1.93
N THR A 76 -6.51 24.38 1.75
CA THR A 76 -7.59 24.77 2.67
C THR A 76 -7.75 23.75 3.79
N ALA A 77 -8.51 24.08 4.83
CA ALA A 77 -8.82 23.13 5.90
C ALA A 77 -9.57 21.88 5.39
N GLU A 78 -10.28 21.99 4.25
CA GLU A 78 -11.00 20.90 3.60
C GLU A 78 -10.07 19.95 2.82
N ASP A 79 -8.87 20.41 2.48
CA ASP A 79 -7.86 19.61 1.75
C ASP A 79 -6.96 18.80 2.72
N ARG A 80 -7.21 18.89 4.04
CA ARG A 80 -6.46 18.15 5.06
C ARG A 80 -7.02 16.73 5.18
N HIS A 81 -6.12 15.77 5.15
CA HIS A 81 -6.49 14.40 5.47
C HIS A 81 -6.78 14.29 6.98
N ALA A 82 -7.99 13.80 7.32
CA ALA A 82 -8.36 13.52 8.70
C ALA A 82 -8.14 12.03 8.98
N PHE A 83 -7.27 11.74 9.94
CA PHE A 83 -7.06 10.36 10.40
C PHE A 83 -8.25 9.89 11.24
N SER A 84 -8.64 8.63 11.04
CA SER A 84 -9.67 7.97 11.83
C SER A 84 -8.98 7.30 13.03
N LEU A 85 -9.12 7.87 14.22
CA LEU A 85 -8.57 7.28 15.43
C LEU A 85 -9.46 6.11 15.88
N ALA A 86 -9.05 4.91 15.56
CA ALA A 86 -9.76 3.68 15.93
C ALA A 86 -8.91 2.79 16.84
N ARG A 87 -9.56 1.98 17.66
CA ARG A 87 -8.94 0.86 18.36
C ARG A 87 -9.23 -0.42 17.62
N LEU A 88 -8.22 -1.26 17.50
CA LEU A 88 -8.37 -2.57 16.88
C LEU A 88 -8.18 -3.68 17.92
N VAL A 89 -9.02 -4.69 17.81
CA VAL A 89 -8.95 -5.89 18.65
C VAL A 89 -8.58 -7.07 17.74
N PRO A 90 -7.57 -7.89 18.10
CA PRO A 90 -7.25 -9.08 17.34
C PRO A 90 -8.44 -10.02 17.25
N VAL A 91 -8.68 -10.55 16.06
CA VAL A 91 -9.67 -11.61 15.88
C VAL A 91 -9.01 -12.93 16.28
N ALA A 92 -9.58 -13.63 17.27
CA ALA A 92 -9.11 -14.95 17.63
C ALA A 92 -9.12 -15.85 16.38
N ALA A 93 -8.01 -16.55 16.15
CA ALA A 93 -7.94 -17.50 15.04
C ALA A 93 -9.13 -18.47 15.12
N PRO A 94 -9.87 -18.68 14.03
CA PRO A 94 -11.02 -19.57 14.04
C PRO A 94 -10.56 -20.99 14.42
N THR A 95 -11.06 -21.52 15.52
CA THR A 95 -10.78 -22.88 16.04
C THR A 95 -11.53 -23.95 15.26
N GLY A 96 -11.64 -23.82 13.94
CA GLY A 96 -12.36 -24.77 13.10
C GLY A 96 -11.92 -24.70 11.65
N LYS A 97 -12.09 -25.81 10.92
CA LYS A 97 -11.65 -26.01 9.53
C LYS A 97 -12.28 -25.07 8.50
N ARG A 98 -13.15 -24.13 8.89
CA ARG A 98 -13.76 -23.09 8.02
C ARG A 98 -14.07 -21.87 8.86
N GLY A 99 -13.10 -21.00 9.06
CA GLY A 99 -13.39 -19.61 9.36
C GLY A 99 -14.07 -19.01 8.14
N THR A 100 -15.35 -18.71 8.22
CA THR A 100 -16.03 -17.87 7.23
C THR A 100 -15.56 -16.45 7.46
N LEU A 101 -14.54 -16.01 6.70
CA LEU A 101 -14.35 -14.58 6.47
C LEU A 101 -15.64 -14.09 5.81
N GLU A 102 -16.29 -13.10 6.39
CA GLU A 102 -17.39 -12.43 5.71
C GLU A 102 -16.87 -11.90 4.37
N PRO A 103 -17.48 -12.30 3.23
CA PRO A 103 -16.98 -11.86 1.94
C PRO A 103 -17.15 -10.35 1.82
N PHE A 104 -16.03 -9.64 1.78
CA PHE A 104 -16.00 -8.21 1.51
C PHE A 104 -16.08 -8.02 -0.01
N ILE A 105 -17.31 -7.95 -0.54
CA ILE A 105 -17.61 -7.94 -1.97
C ILE A 105 -18.54 -6.80 -2.38
N GLY A 106 -18.58 -6.51 -3.67
CA GLY A 106 -19.54 -5.59 -4.26
C GLY A 106 -19.36 -4.15 -3.82
N GLU A 107 -20.43 -3.52 -3.38
CA GLU A 107 -20.46 -2.10 -3.02
C GLU A 107 -19.51 -1.75 -1.86
N HIS A 108 -19.34 -2.64 -0.89
CA HIS A 108 -18.41 -2.42 0.23
C HIS A 108 -16.96 -2.36 -0.24
N LEU A 109 -16.56 -3.28 -1.13
CA LEU A 109 -15.22 -3.28 -1.72
C LEU A 109 -15.00 -2.00 -2.55
N ARG A 110 -15.97 -1.60 -3.35
CA ARG A 110 -15.90 -0.37 -4.15
C ARG A 110 -15.74 0.87 -3.29
N ARG A 111 -16.53 1.01 -2.21
CA ARG A 111 -16.41 2.14 -1.28
C ARG A 111 -15.05 2.18 -0.61
N TRP A 112 -14.55 1.03 -0.20
CA TRP A 112 -13.23 0.95 0.41
C TRP A 112 -12.12 1.31 -0.58
N SER A 113 -12.14 0.75 -1.78
CA SER A 113 -11.18 1.09 -2.84
C SER A 113 -11.22 2.59 -3.17
N ALA A 114 -12.42 3.17 -3.27
CA ALA A 114 -12.61 4.60 -3.48
C ALA A 114 -12.07 5.45 -2.31
N HIS A 115 -12.24 4.99 -1.06
CA HIS A 115 -11.67 5.64 0.11
C HIS A 115 -10.13 5.62 0.03
N CYS A 116 -9.52 4.48 -0.27
CA CYS A 116 -8.07 4.38 -0.44
C CYS A 116 -7.56 5.27 -1.58
N ALA A 117 -8.27 5.32 -2.72
CA ALA A 117 -7.89 6.16 -3.86
C ALA A 117 -7.98 7.67 -3.56
N GLN A 118 -8.81 8.08 -2.61
CA GLN A 118 -8.93 9.49 -2.18
C GLN A 118 -7.95 9.84 -1.06
N SER A 119 -7.40 8.84 -0.37
CA SER A 119 -6.42 9.04 0.68
C SER A 119 -5.04 9.33 0.08
N PRO A 120 -4.27 10.30 0.60
CA PRO A 120 -2.87 10.50 0.22
C PRO A 120 -1.97 9.32 0.66
N PHE A 121 -2.49 8.47 1.52
CA PHE A 121 -1.81 7.29 2.09
C PHE A 121 -2.31 5.97 1.49
N GLY A 122 -3.05 6.04 0.38
CA GLY A 122 -3.58 4.85 -0.29
C GLY A 122 -2.50 4.01 -0.96
N VAL A 123 -2.65 2.70 -0.89
CA VAL A 123 -1.81 1.71 -1.56
C VAL A 123 -2.67 0.60 -2.16
N MET A 124 -2.27 0.09 -3.33
CA MET A 124 -2.92 -1.04 -3.99
C MET A 124 -1.89 -2.17 -4.15
N PHE A 125 -2.36 -3.40 -3.97
CA PHE A 125 -1.54 -4.60 -4.11
C PHE A 125 -1.94 -5.41 -5.34
N THR A 126 -0.99 -5.98 -6.06
CA THR A 126 -1.28 -6.88 -7.17
C THR A 126 -1.74 -8.26 -6.68
N GLN A 127 -1.38 -8.62 -5.44
CA GLN A 127 -1.85 -9.78 -4.70
C GLN A 127 -2.34 -9.33 -3.33
N VAL A 128 -3.23 -10.10 -2.70
CA VAL A 128 -3.65 -9.81 -1.31
C VAL A 128 -2.45 -10.08 -0.40
N PRO A 129 -1.98 -9.09 0.37
CA PRO A 129 -0.79 -9.28 1.21
C PRO A 129 -1.10 -10.17 2.42
N ASP A 130 -0.23 -11.14 2.69
CA ASP A 130 -0.34 -12.02 3.86
C ASP A 130 0.08 -11.33 5.17
N LEU A 131 0.80 -10.21 5.06
CA LEU A 131 1.31 -9.45 6.20
C LEU A 131 0.20 -8.78 7.02
N LEU A 132 -0.94 -8.42 6.37
CA LEU A 132 -2.05 -7.78 7.05
C LEU A 132 -2.91 -8.83 7.80
N VAL A 133 -2.86 -8.79 9.12
CA VAL A 133 -3.59 -9.74 9.97
C VAL A 133 -5.05 -9.32 10.19
N PRO A 134 -5.99 -10.28 10.31
CA PRO A 134 -7.39 -9.97 10.60
C PRO A 134 -7.57 -9.33 11.98
N MET A 135 -8.26 -8.21 12.00
CA MET A 135 -8.59 -7.41 13.18
C MET A 135 -10.07 -7.04 13.17
N ARG A 136 -10.56 -6.47 14.26
CA ARG A 136 -11.92 -5.96 14.37
C ARG A 136 -11.90 -4.59 15.03
N THR A 137 -12.70 -3.66 14.51
CA THR A 137 -12.92 -2.36 15.15
C THR A 137 -13.83 -2.51 16.39
N GLU A 138 -13.89 -1.50 17.25
CA GLU A 138 -14.82 -1.47 18.40
C GLU A 138 -16.28 -1.61 17.96
N ASP A 139 -16.64 -1.07 16.80
CA ASP A 139 -17.98 -1.19 16.20
C ASP A 139 -18.25 -2.58 15.59
N GLY A 140 -17.28 -3.49 15.66
CA GLY A 140 -17.41 -4.87 15.18
C GLY A 140 -17.11 -5.05 13.69
N GLU A 141 -16.62 -4.03 12.99
CA GLU A 141 -16.27 -4.12 11.58
C GLU A 141 -15.00 -4.96 11.38
N SER A 142 -15.01 -5.85 10.38
CA SER A 142 -13.84 -6.66 10.04
C SER A 142 -12.86 -5.85 9.19
N VAL A 143 -11.61 -5.78 9.62
CA VAL A 143 -10.49 -5.13 8.93
C VAL A 143 -9.28 -6.05 8.90
N THR A 144 -8.29 -5.72 8.10
CA THR A 144 -6.95 -6.29 8.22
C THR A 144 -5.97 -5.17 8.54
N ALA A 145 -4.97 -5.45 9.35
CA ALA A 145 -4.02 -4.41 9.77
C ALA A 145 -2.61 -4.96 9.97
N VAL A 146 -1.62 -4.10 9.80
CA VAL A 146 -0.25 -4.29 10.26
C VAL A 146 0.25 -2.99 10.88
N SER A 147 0.88 -3.08 12.06
CA SER A 147 1.52 -1.95 12.71
C SER A 147 2.85 -1.63 12.02
N ILE A 148 3.10 -0.34 11.77
CA ILE A 148 4.37 0.15 11.22
C ILE A 148 5.28 0.61 12.35
N GLY A 149 4.75 1.38 13.28
CA GLY A 149 5.53 1.94 14.38
C GLY A 149 4.69 2.77 15.35
N ASP A 150 5.35 3.24 16.40
CA ASP A 150 4.78 4.02 17.48
C ASP A 150 5.11 5.51 17.31
N LEU A 151 4.10 6.36 17.26
CA LEU A 151 4.27 7.80 17.17
C LEU A 151 4.64 8.46 18.50
N GLY A 152 4.69 7.73 19.61
CA GLY A 152 4.87 8.30 20.95
C GLY A 152 6.07 9.24 21.08
N SER A 153 7.23 8.88 20.53
CA SER A 153 8.44 9.71 20.49
C SER A 153 8.56 10.56 19.22
N ALA A 154 7.88 10.19 18.15
CA ALA A 154 7.95 10.82 16.82
C ALA A 154 7.13 12.14 16.75
N LYS A 155 6.24 12.40 17.69
CA LYS A 155 5.43 13.64 17.75
C LYS A 155 6.28 14.92 17.66
N SER A 156 7.51 14.89 18.14
CA SER A 156 8.42 16.03 18.06
C SER A 156 9.05 16.19 16.68
N ARG A 157 9.24 15.10 15.95
CA ARG A 157 9.86 15.08 14.61
C ARG A 157 8.84 15.37 13.52
N ALA A 158 7.64 14.80 13.64
CA ALA A 158 6.58 14.89 12.63
C ALA A 158 5.80 16.22 12.66
N ARG A 159 6.23 17.24 13.42
CA ARG A 159 5.49 18.49 13.58
C ARG A 159 5.35 19.29 12.30
N ASP A 160 6.36 19.30 11.47
CA ASP A 160 6.43 20.14 10.27
C ASP A 160 5.95 19.40 9.00
N ASP A 161 6.33 18.13 8.84
CA ASP A 161 6.05 17.34 7.62
C ASP A 161 4.94 16.29 7.79
N GLY A 162 4.34 16.19 8.96
CA GLY A 162 3.24 15.28 9.26
C GLY A 162 3.65 13.79 9.16
N LEU A 163 2.65 12.91 8.89
CA LEU A 163 2.88 11.48 8.81
C LEU A 163 3.74 11.09 7.59
N ALA A 164 3.63 11.82 6.49
CA ALA A 164 4.43 11.54 5.30
C ALA A 164 5.93 11.75 5.56
N GLY A 165 6.29 12.82 6.28
CA GLY A 165 7.67 13.07 6.68
C GLY A 165 8.21 12.00 7.62
N TRP A 166 7.41 11.57 8.59
CA TRP A 166 7.77 10.47 9.49
C TRP A 166 8.04 9.17 8.72
N LEU A 167 7.17 8.79 7.78
CA LEU A 167 7.37 7.59 6.95
C LEU A 167 8.64 7.68 6.09
N LEU A 168 8.95 8.86 5.57
CA LEU A 168 10.19 9.06 4.81
C LEU A 168 11.44 8.95 5.69
N GLU A 169 11.40 9.45 6.92
CA GLU A 169 12.48 9.29 7.89
C GLU A 169 12.70 7.81 8.23
N GLU A 170 11.63 7.06 8.56
CA GLU A 170 11.70 5.63 8.87
C GLU A 170 12.22 4.82 7.67
N ALA A 171 11.76 5.11 6.45
CA ALA A 171 12.25 4.47 5.24
C ALA A 171 13.76 4.75 5.02
N THR A 172 14.20 5.98 5.32
CA THR A 172 15.62 6.36 5.21
C THR A 172 16.47 5.62 6.25
N GLU A 173 15.98 5.49 7.49
CA GLU A 173 16.68 4.74 8.55
C GLU A 173 16.80 3.24 8.22
N MET A 174 15.87 2.70 7.44
CA MET A 174 15.90 1.30 6.96
C MET A 174 16.62 1.11 5.62
N ASP A 175 17.28 2.16 5.10
CA ASP A 175 17.94 2.17 3.78
C ASP A 175 17.00 1.86 2.60
N LEU A 176 15.73 2.14 2.77
CA LEU A 176 14.69 2.03 1.75
C LEU A 176 14.66 3.30 0.89
N LEU A 177 15.70 3.48 0.09
CA LEU A 177 15.79 4.61 -0.83
C LEU A 177 15.20 4.22 -2.19
N GLU A 178 14.50 5.17 -2.80
CA GLU A 178 14.00 4.99 -4.16
C GLU A 178 15.18 4.91 -5.13
N PRO A 179 15.38 3.80 -5.85
CA PRO A 179 16.52 3.63 -6.74
C PRO A 179 16.40 4.55 -7.97
N GLU A 180 17.51 4.76 -8.66
CA GLU A 180 17.51 5.48 -9.94
C GLU A 180 16.73 4.73 -11.02
N THR A 181 16.68 3.39 -10.92
CA THR A 181 16.03 2.50 -11.88
C THR A 181 14.52 2.59 -11.79
N GLY A 182 13.88 2.82 -12.92
CA GLY A 182 12.44 3.00 -13.05
C GLY A 182 11.70 1.76 -13.54
N LEU A 183 10.42 1.68 -13.23
CA LEU A 183 9.52 0.68 -13.79
C LEU A 183 9.31 0.96 -15.29
N ALA A 184 9.71 0.04 -16.17
CA ALA A 184 9.41 0.10 -17.60
C ALA A 184 8.09 -0.62 -17.91
N ALA A 185 7.88 -1.82 -17.35
CA ALA A 185 6.67 -2.61 -17.55
C ALA A 185 6.40 -3.57 -16.40
N MET A 186 5.15 -3.96 -16.23
CA MET A 186 4.78 -5.11 -15.40
C MET A 186 4.83 -6.39 -16.22
N VAL A 187 5.39 -7.43 -15.64
CA VAL A 187 5.49 -8.76 -16.29
C VAL A 187 4.32 -9.63 -15.83
N LEU A 188 3.52 -10.09 -16.79
CA LEU A 188 2.37 -10.96 -16.53
C LEU A 188 2.69 -12.41 -16.89
N GLU A 189 2.46 -13.30 -15.94
CA GLU A 189 2.55 -14.74 -16.12
C GLU A 189 1.22 -15.40 -15.71
N GLY A 190 0.64 -16.18 -16.60
CA GLY A 190 -0.65 -16.82 -16.32
C GLY A 190 -1.80 -15.86 -16.00
N GLY A 191 -1.72 -14.59 -16.42
CA GLY A 191 -2.71 -13.53 -16.12
C GLY A 191 -2.54 -12.88 -14.75
N ARG A 192 -1.43 -13.13 -14.06
CA ARG A 192 -1.05 -12.51 -12.78
C ARG A 192 0.21 -11.68 -12.99
N ILE A 193 0.36 -10.62 -12.23
CA ILE A 193 1.62 -9.90 -12.19
C ILE A 193 2.63 -10.77 -11.43
N ALA A 194 3.70 -11.17 -12.12
CA ALA A 194 4.77 -12.01 -11.59
C ALA A 194 6.00 -11.20 -11.17
N GLY A 195 6.16 -10.00 -11.74
CA GLY A 195 7.30 -9.14 -11.46
C GLY A 195 7.29 -7.90 -12.32
N VAL A 196 8.47 -7.30 -12.49
CA VAL A 196 8.69 -6.06 -13.25
C VAL A 196 9.85 -6.20 -14.22
N HIS A 197 9.77 -5.43 -15.30
CA HIS A 197 10.87 -5.10 -16.19
C HIS A 197 11.27 -3.64 -15.90
N LEU A 198 12.53 -3.41 -15.64
CA LEU A 198 13.07 -2.10 -15.30
C LEU A 198 13.64 -1.39 -16.52
N ASP A 199 13.85 -0.08 -16.43
CA ASP A 199 14.34 0.75 -17.53
C ASP A 199 15.81 0.49 -17.90
N ASP A 200 16.57 -0.18 -17.03
CA ASP A 200 17.93 -0.69 -17.32
C ASP A 200 17.93 -2.07 -18.00
N GLY A 201 16.76 -2.67 -18.17
CA GLY A 201 16.57 -3.97 -18.81
C GLY A 201 16.49 -5.15 -17.84
N SER A 202 16.65 -4.94 -16.53
CA SER A 202 16.58 -6.01 -15.51
C SER A 202 15.15 -6.53 -15.35
N LEU A 203 15.02 -7.82 -15.03
CA LEU A 203 13.77 -8.51 -14.73
C LEU A 203 13.77 -8.97 -13.28
N ILE A 204 12.87 -8.43 -12.46
CA ILE A 204 12.74 -8.80 -11.05
C ILE A 204 11.40 -9.49 -10.81
N ALA A 205 11.43 -10.71 -10.25
CA ALA A 205 10.23 -11.42 -9.82
C ALA A 205 9.83 -11.03 -8.40
N ALA A 206 8.53 -11.06 -8.10
CA ALA A 206 8.01 -10.84 -6.75
C ALA A 206 7.09 -11.99 -6.32
N SER A 207 7.48 -12.75 -5.31
CA SER A 207 6.69 -13.87 -4.79
C SER A 207 5.39 -13.43 -4.10
N GLY A 208 5.42 -12.30 -3.39
CA GLY A 208 4.29 -11.68 -2.68
C GLY A 208 3.58 -10.56 -3.48
N GLY A 209 4.06 -10.28 -4.72
CA GLY A 209 3.47 -9.28 -5.60
C GLY A 209 4.01 -7.87 -5.43
N LEU A 210 3.29 -6.90 -6.02
CA LEU A 210 3.69 -5.50 -6.05
C LEU A 210 2.78 -4.63 -5.20
N ALA A 211 3.37 -3.61 -4.58
CA ALA A 211 2.65 -2.49 -3.97
C ALA A 211 2.75 -1.25 -4.87
N LEU A 212 1.62 -0.64 -5.18
CA LEU A 212 1.47 0.45 -6.13
C LEU A 212 0.77 1.65 -5.47
N PRO A 213 1.16 2.89 -5.80
CA PRO A 213 0.45 4.06 -5.32
C PRO A 213 -0.95 4.14 -5.94
N VAL A 214 -1.97 4.39 -5.13
CA VAL A 214 -3.34 4.59 -5.61
C VAL A 214 -3.96 5.89 -5.10
N GLY A 215 -3.38 6.45 -4.05
CA GLY A 215 -3.85 7.68 -3.42
C GLY A 215 -3.53 8.95 -4.21
N ALA A 216 -4.22 10.02 -3.85
CA ALA A 216 -3.87 11.36 -4.31
C ALA A 216 -2.46 11.75 -3.83
N ALA A 217 -1.82 12.70 -4.53
CA ALA A 217 -0.54 13.24 -4.08
C ALA A 217 -0.66 13.75 -2.62
N ALA A 218 0.38 13.50 -1.83
CA ALA A 218 0.39 13.86 -0.41
C ALA A 218 0.11 15.36 -0.22
N LEU A 219 -1.02 15.64 0.39
CA LEU A 219 -1.33 16.94 0.96
C LEU A 219 -0.81 16.97 2.39
N HIS A 220 -0.61 18.15 2.90
CA HIS A 220 -0.22 18.32 4.30
C HIS A 220 -1.23 17.61 5.23
N SER A 221 -0.75 16.60 5.96
CA SER A 221 -1.58 15.77 6.84
C SER A 221 -1.09 15.92 8.28
N PRO A 222 -1.54 16.99 8.97
CA PRO A 222 -1.09 17.26 10.33
C PRO A 222 -1.51 16.13 11.26
N LEU A 223 -0.59 15.73 12.12
CA LEU A 223 -0.87 14.72 13.14
C LEU A 223 -1.80 15.30 14.21
N PRO A 224 -2.74 14.51 14.76
CA PRO A 224 -3.54 14.89 15.93
C PRO A 224 -2.62 14.95 17.15
N LEU A 225 -2.21 16.16 17.54
CA LEU A 225 -1.23 16.38 18.62
C LEU A 225 -1.78 16.06 20.02
N ASP A 226 -3.08 15.98 20.17
CA ASP A 226 -3.77 15.82 21.46
C ASP A 226 -3.97 14.35 21.87
N ALA A 227 -3.68 13.40 20.98
CA ALA A 227 -3.78 11.98 21.30
C ALA A 227 -2.42 11.42 21.70
N ASP A 228 -2.37 10.76 22.85
CA ASP A 228 -1.22 9.97 23.30
C ASP A 228 -1.36 8.52 22.82
N ASP A 229 -0.25 7.77 22.81
CA ASP A 229 -0.22 6.35 22.46
C ASP A 229 -0.76 6.02 21.04
N LEU A 230 -0.41 6.82 20.05
CA LEU A 230 -0.76 6.59 18.65
C LEU A 230 0.20 5.60 18.00
N VAL A 231 -0.38 4.67 17.25
CA VAL A 231 0.34 3.70 16.41
C VAL A 231 0.01 3.98 14.95
N VAL A 232 1.03 4.06 14.12
CA VAL A 232 0.87 4.09 12.67
C VAL A 232 0.63 2.68 12.18
N ALA A 233 -0.41 2.47 11.39
CA ALA A 233 -0.74 1.16 10.84
C ALA A 233 -1.27 1.24 9.41
N ILE A 234 -1.07 0.18 8.65
CA ILE A 234 -1.76 -0.03 7.38
C ILE A 234 -3.06 -0.73 7.70
N LEU A 235 -4.15 -0.19 7.18
CA LEU A 235 -5.49 -0.76 7.28
C LEU A 235 -5.96 -1.21 5.91
N GLY A 236 -6.41 -2.46 5.83
CA GLY A 236 -7.04 -3.05 4.66
C GLY A 236 -8.38 -3.69 4.99
N ARG A 237 -8.92 -4.41 4.04
CA ARG A 237 -10.14 -5.22 4.20
C ARG A 237 -9.85 -6.67 3.88
N PRO A 238 -10.52 -7.64 4.53
CA PRO A 238 -10.31 -9.06 4.27
C PRO A 238 -10.43 -9.37 2.77
N ALA A 239 -9.43 -10.06 2.23
CA ALA A 239 -9.29 -10.38 0.81
C ALA A 239 -9.26 -9.15 -0.14
N GLY A 240 -9.09 -7.93 0.39
CA GLY A 240 -8.98 -6.70 -0.39
C GLY A 240 -7.55 -6.43 -0.85
N ARG A 241 -7.43 -5.80 -2.03
CA ARG A 241 -6.14 -5.35 -2.61
C ARG A 241 -5.86 -3.87 -2.39
N PHE A 242 -6.67 -3.20 -1.60
CA PHE A 242 -6.54 -1.77 -1.30
C PHE A 242 -6.40 -1.59 0.20
N ALA A 243 -5.46 -0.75 0.56
CA ALA A 243 -5.24 -0.35 1.94
C ALA A 243 -4.90 1.14 2.03
N THR A 244 -4.94 1.67 3.22
CA THR A 244 -4.48 3.03 3.54
C THR A 244 -3.72 3.02 4.84
N VAL A 245 -2.84 4.00 5.04
CA VAL A 245 -2.21 4.21 6.34
C VAL A 245 -3.12 5.07 7.20
N ASP A 246 -3.26 4.68 8.45
CA ASP A 246 -4.07 5.41 9.44
C ASP A 246 -3.42 5.37 10.81
N LEU A 247 -3.95 6.15 11.75
CA LEU A 247 -3.50 6.24 13.13
C LEU A 247 -4.45 5.45 14.02
N LEU A 248 -3.90 4.58 14.84
CA LEU A 248 -4.65 3.79 15.80
C LEU A 248 -4.37 4.24 17.24
N LEU A 249 -5.36 4.15 18.08
CA LEU A 249 -5.19 4.24 19.54
C LEU A 249 -4.78 2.88 20.08
N ARG A 250 -3.78 2.85 20.95
CA ARG A 250 -3.39 1.66 21.70
C ARG A 250 -4.44 1.17 22.65
#